data_096fc2332c7068afbfa310bcf3630b73
#
_entry.id   096fc2332c7068afbfa310bcf3630b73
#
_cell.length_a   1.000
_cell.length_b   1.000
_cell.length_c   1.000
_cell.angle_alpha   90.00
_cell.angle_beta   90.00
_cell.angle_gamma   90.00
#
_symmetry.space_group_name_H-M   'P 1'
#
loop_
_entity.id
_entity.type
_entity.pdbx_description
1 polymer ?
#
loop_
_entity_poly.entity_id
_entity_poly.type
_entity_poly.pdbx_seq_one_letter_code
_entity_poly.pdbx_strand_id
1 'polypeptide(L)'
;MFKTFKYNDNTQLSTHFNSSEFRCKCGQVHDYIIDTTLVDKLEELYSVLGASKGIISSGYRCSTHDKAVGGNGSGQHTKGTACDIIFYDKDNKPISSKIVSCKAQDLGFGGIANINTTYTYTHLDVRTGSKYYGNEIYGTNSVTNDFYTYYGITKDNTSDKIDVSYRVYSGGKWRNEIVNYNNDNSMGYAGVENQFIRGLAVKVDKGTIKYRVHKKGGNWLGWITAYNINDWTNGVAGSKNIEVDGIQLDFSGVDGYTVKYRVSTIESDTYLPWVLGTSDYAGIFGKVIDKVQIEIAKK
;
A
#
# COMPACT_ATOMS: atom_id res chain seq x y z
N MET A 1 11.31 -15.82 -1.92
CA MET A 1 11.91 -17.07 -1.38
C MET A 1 11.02 -18.25 -1.75
N PHE A 2 11.60 -19.38 -2.21
CA PHE A 2 10.80 -20.57 -2.57
C PHE A 2 10.43 -21.38 -1.33
N LYS A 3 9.16 -21.82 -1.29
CA LYS A 3 8.64 -22.77 -0.29
C LYS A 3 8.03 -23.98 -1.01
N THR A 4 8.25 -25.18 -0.45
CA THR A 4 7.68 -26.44 -0.95
C THR A 4 6.50 -26.84 -0.07
N PHE A 5 5.41 -27.25 -0.69
CA PHE A 5 4.18 -27.67 -0.05
C PHE A 5 3.81 -29.10 -0.47
N LYS A 6 3.25 -29.86 0.45
CA LYS A 6 2.65 -31.16 0.15
C LYS A 6 1.29 -30.96 -0.55
N TYR A 7 0.87 -31.91 -1.33
CA TYR A 7 -0.39 -31.86 -2.08
C TYR A 7 -1.59 -31.43 -1.22
N ASN A 8 -1.66 -31.91 0.02
CA ASN A 8 -2.77 -31.63 0.94
C ASN A 8 -2.55 -30.42 1.86
N ASP A 9 -1.45 -29.67 1.68
CA ASP A 9 -1.21 -28.49 2.47
C ASP A 9 -2.25 -27.41 2.16
N ASN A 10 -2.72 -26.77 3.24
CA ASN A 10 -3.66 -25.66 3.20
C ASN A 10 -3.16 -24.53 4.11
N THR A 11 -1.90 -24.15 3.92
CA THR A 11 -1.24 -23.13 4.72
C THR A 11 -1.68 -21.74 4.25
N GLN A 12 -2.11 -20.89 5.17
CA GLN A 12 -2.34 -19.48 4.88
C GLN A 12 -1.00 -18.80 4.55
N LEU A 13 -0.88 -18.26 3.35
CA LEU A 13 0.35 -17.61 2.87
C LEU A 13 0.34 -16.10 3.14
N SER A 14 -0.83 -15.49 3.04
CA SER A 14 -1.07 -14.06 3.23
C SER A 14 -2.54 -13.84 3.63
N THR A 15 -2.99 -12.61 3.75
CA THR A 15 -4.38 -12.30 4.16
C THR A 15 -5.43 -12.93 3.25
N HIS A 16 -5.17 -12.97 1.92
CA HIS A 16 -6.16 -13.39 0.94
C HIS A 16 -5.81 -14.67 0.18
N PHE A 17 -4.58 -15.20 0.34
CA PHE A 17 -4.13 -16.34 -0.44
C PHE A 17 -3.67 -17.51 0.42
N ASN A 18 -4.09 -18.70 0.00
CA ASN A 18 -3.76 -19.98 0.65
C ASN A 18 -2.90 -20.83 -0.29
N SER A 19 -2.00 -21.67 0.26
CA SER A 19 -1.11 -22.52 -0.53
C SER A 19 -1.85 -23.45 -1.48
N SER A 20 -2.99 -24.00 -1.05
CA SER A 20 -3.79 -24.93 -1.85
C SER A 20 -4.32 -24.35 -3.17
N GLU A 21 -4.47 -23.02 -3.26
CA GLU A 21 -4.92 -22.34 -4.47
C GLU A 21 -3.87 -22.41 -5.59
N PHE A 22 -2.61 -22.49 -5.23
CA PHE A 22 -1.47 -22.59 -6.17
C PHE A 22 -1.15 -24.00 -6.60
N ARG A 23 -1.78 -25.00 -6.01
CA ARG A 23 -1.54 -26.43 -6.29
C ARG A 23 -1.76 -26.77 -7.76
N CYS A 24 -0.93 -27.70 -8.29
CA CYS A 24 -1.13 -28.22 -9.65
C CYS A 24 -2.48 -28.91 -9.81
N LYS A 25 -3.17 -28.59 -10.91
CA LYS A 25 -4.50 -29.13 -11.24
C LYS A 25 -4.45 -30.36 -12.14
N CYS A 26 -3.33 -31.10 -12.17
CA CYS A 26 -3.18 -32.32 -13.00
C CYS A 26 -3.95 -33.54 -12.49
N GLY A 27 -4.56 -33.46 -11.30
CA GLY A 27 -5.25 -34.60 -10.66
C GLY A 27 -4.32 -35.61 -10.00
N GLN A 28 -2.99 -35.44 -10.07
CA GLN A 28 -2.02 -36.32 -9.44
C GLN A 28 -1.52 -35.74 -8.11
N VAL A 29 -1.25 -36.62 -7.14
CA VAL A 29 -0.69 -36.24 -5.85
C VAL A 29 0.82 -36.06 -5.98
N HIS A 30 1.29 -34.83 -5.85
CA HIS A 30 2.72 -34.50 -5.82
C HIS A 30 2.93 -33.16 -5.11
N ASP A 31 4.15 -32.94 -4.64
CA ASP A 31 4.55 -31.66 -4.05
C ASP A 31 4.51 -30.53 -5.08
N TYR A 32 4.36 -29.31 -4.59
CA TYR A 32 4.43 -28.11 -5.41
C TYR A 32 5.22 -27.01 -4.72
N ILE A 33 5.72 -26.07 -5.51
CA ILE A 33 6.54 -24.96 -5.03
C ILE A 33 5.87 -23.64 -5.32
N ILE A 34 6.09 -22.67 -4.44
CA ILE A 34 5.59 -21.28 -4.59
C ILE A 34 6.73 -20.35 -4.22
N ASP A 35 6.98 -19.33 -5.05
CA ASP A 35 7.80 -18.19 -4.67
C ASP A 35 6.96 -17.24 -3.83
N THR A 36 7.36 -16.98 -2.59
CA THR A 36 6.63 -16.06 -1.70
C THR A 36 6.59 -14.63 -2.23
N THR A 37 7.57 -14.21 -3.05
CA THR A 37 7.55 -12.91 -3.72
C THR A 37 6.33 -12.75 -4.64
N LEU A 38 5.88 -13.85 -5.27
CA LEU A 38 4.64 -13.83 -6.04
C LEU A 38 3.44 -13.51 -5.15
N VAL A 39 3.36 -14.15 -3.99
CA VAL A 39 2.25 -13.96 -3.04
C VAL A 39 2.23 -12.54 -2.49
N ASP A 40 3.40 -12.00 -2.10
CA ASP A 40 3.54 -10.64 -1.60
C ASP A 40 3.04 -9.61 -2.64
N LYS A 41 3.47 -9.77 -3.90
CA LYS A 41 3.03 -8.90 -5.00
C LYS A 41 1.55 -9.05 -5.35
N LEU A 42 0.98 -10.25 -5.19
CA LEU A 42 -0.46 -10.45 -5.38
C LEU A 42 -1.28 -9.76 -4.29
N GLU A 43 -0.81 -9.72 -3.05
CA GLU A 43 -1.44 -8.94 -1.98
C GLU A 43 -1.40 -7.44 -2.24
N GLU A 44 -0.24 -6.92 -2.69
CA GLU A 44 -0.13 -5.51 -3.10
C GLU A 44 -1.12 -5.19 -4.23
N LEU A 45 -1.19 -6.06 -5.24
CA LEU A 45 -2.10 -5.89 -6.37
C LEU A 45 -3.57 -5.98 -5.95
N TYR A 46 -3.91 -6.90 -5.05
CA TYR A 46 -5.24 -7.03 -4.44
C TYR A 46 -5.67 -5.70 -3.81
N SER A 47 -4.78 -5.10 -3.02
CA SER A 47 -5.00 -3.81 -2.36
C SER A 47 -5.15 -2.66 -3.36
N VAL A 48 -4.24 -2.54 -4.33
CA VAL A 48 -4.25 -1.44 -5.33
C VAL A 48 -5.48 -1.50 -6.23
N LEU A 49 -5.99 -2.70 -6.52
CA LEU A 49 -7.21 -2.89 -7.30
C LEU A 49 -8.49 -2.61 -6.49
N GLY A 50 -8.40 -2.48 -5.16
CA GLY A 50 -9.59 -2.46 -4.30
C GLY A 50 -10.42 -3.73 -4.44
N ALA A 51 -9.77 -4.87 -4.70
CA ALA A 51 -10.44 -6.12 -4.94
C ALA A 51 -11.14 -6.64 -3.68
N SER A 52 -12.24 -7.32 -3.85
CA SER A 52 -12.94 -8.04 -2.77
C SER A 52 -12.64 -9.55 -2.80
N LYS A 53 -12.11 -10.04 -3.94
CA LYS A 53 -11.82 -11.45 -4.16
C LYS A 53 -10.78 -11.62 -5.25
N GLY A 54 -9.85 -12.58 -5.09
CA GLY A 54 -8.93 -13.06 -6.10
C GLY A 54 -9.13 -14.58 -6.28
N ILE A 55 -9.22 -15.07 -7.52
CA ILE A 55 -9.35 -16.50 -7.82
C ILE A 55 -8.18 -16.93 -8.68
N ILE A 56 -7.33 -17.78 -8.16
CA ILE A 56 -6.22 -18.39 -8.90
C ILE A 56 -6.78 -19.56 -9.74
N SER A 57 -6.86 -19.34 -11.03
CA SER A 57 -7.30 -20.36 -11.98
C SER A 57 -6.21 -21.39 -12.28
N SER A 58 -4.93 -20.97 -12.20
CA SER A 58 -3.75 -21.83 -12.36
C SER A 58 -2.58 -21.26 -11.58
N GLY A 59 -1.98 -22.05 -10.69
CA GLY A 59 -0.75 -21.72 -9.99
C GLY A 59 0.42 -22.55 -10.52
N TYR A 60 1.07 -23.33 -9.64
CA TYR A 60 2.11 -24.28 -10.02
C TYR A 60 1.57 -25.32 -10.99
N ARG A 61 2.37 -25.69 -11.99
CA ARG A 61 2.12 -26.79 -12.92
C ARG A 61 3.32 -27.74 -12.92
N CYS A 62 3.09 -29.02 -12.72
CA CYS A 62 4.13 -30.00 -13.03
C CYS A 62 4.42 -29.99 -14.56
N SER A 63 5.63 -30.40 -14.95
CA SER A 63 6.06 -30.38 -16.36
C SER A 63 5.07 -31.07 -17.30
N THR A 64 4.51 -32.21 -16.89
CA THR A 64 3.51 -32.96 -17.67
C THR A 64 2.22 -32.19 -17.86
N HIS A 65 1.71 -31.57 -16.79
CA HIS A 65 0.48 -30.76 -16.89
C HIS A 65 0.69 -29.51 -17.72
N ASP A 66 1.84 -28.83 -17.54
CA ASP A 66 2.16 -27.64 -18.33
C ASP A 66 2.18 -27.93 -19.83
N LYS A 67 2.80 -29.06 -20.25
CA LYS A 67 2.75 -29.52 -21.65
C LYS A 67 1.35 -29.85 -22.12
N ALA A 68 0.52 -30.48 -21.28
CA ALA A 68 -0.84 -30.86 -21.63
C ALA A 68 -1.76 -29.65 -21.87
N VAL A 69 -1.44 -28.48 -21.25
CA VAL A 69 -2.18 -27.23 -21.43
C VAL A 69 -1.48 -26.22 -22.37
N GLY A 70 -0.58 -26.69 -23.21
CA GLY A 70 0.06 -25.88 -24.26
C GLY A 70 1.36 -25.18 -23.87
N GLY A 71 1.89 -25.41 -22.67
CA GLY A 71 3.21 -24.92 -22.25
C GLY A 71 4.37 -25.81 -22.77
N ASN A 72 5.59 -25.37 -22.51
CA ASN A 72 6.80 -26.11 -22.90
C ASN A 72 7.32 -27.07 -21.84
N GLY A 73 6.70 -27.14 -20.66
CA GLY A 73 7.07 -27.98 -19.53
C GLY A 73 8.18 -27.40 -18.64
N SER A 74 8.62 -26.15 -18.89
CA SER A 74 9.69 -25.47 -18.15
C SER A 74 9.43 -23.97 -17.93
N GLY A 75 8.18 -23.54 -18.09
CA GLY A 75 7.74 -22.15 -17.95
C GLY A 75 7.71 -21.65 -16.49
N GLN A 76 7.19 -20.45 -16.28
CA GLN A 76 7.14 -19.83 -14.94
C GLN A 76 6.21 -20.57 -13.98
N HIS A 77 5.13 -21.17 -14.48
CA HIS A 77 4.26 -22.02 -13.67
C HIS A 77 5.00 -23.24 -13.11
N THR A 78 5.88 -23.85 -13.91
CA THR A 78 6.66 -25.04 -13.44
C THR A 78 7.75 -24.68 -12.45
N LYS A 79 8.11 -23.40 -12.37
CA LYS A 79 9.06 -22.86 -11.39
C LYS A 79 8.39 -22.34 -10.12
N GLY A 80 7.06 -22.34 -10.05
CA GLY A 80 6.32 -21.80 -8.91
C GLY A 80 6.36 -20.27 -8.80
N THR A 81 6.72 -19.57 -9.87
CA THR A 81 6.86 -18.10 -9.91
C THR A 81 5.69 -17.41 -10.61
N ALA A 82 4.66 -18.15 -11.02
CA ALA A 82 3.54 -17.62 -11.81
C ALA A 82 2.19 -18.10 -11.33
N CYS A 83 1.17 -17.29 -11.59
CA CYS A 83 -0.23 -17.68 -11.55
C CYS A 83 -1.05 -17.00 -12.64
N ASP A 84 -2.18 -17.65 -12.99
CA ASP A 84 -3.26 -17.06 -13.76
C ASP A 84 -4.39 -16.73 -12.79
N ILE A 85 -4.79 -15.46 -12.70
CA ILE A 85 -5.71 -14.98 -11.67
C ILE A 85 -6.80 -14.06 -12.23
N ILE A 86 -7.99 -14.11 -11.62
CA ILE A 86 -9.10 -13.16 -11.82
C ILE A 86 -9.31 -12.43 -10.51
N PHE A 87 -9.36 -11.09 -10.56
CA PHE A 87 -9.79 -10.26 -9.44
C PHE A 87 -11.25 -9.80 -9.64
N TYR A 88 -11.96 -9.67 -8.54
CA TYR A 88 -13.34 -9.21 -8.50
C TYR A 88 -13.47 -7.97 -7.62
N ASP A 89 -14.34 -7.06 -8.01
CA ASP A 89 -14.68 -5.88 -7.22
C ASP A 89 -15.69 -6.22 -6.09
N LYS A 90 -16.08 -5.21 -5.31
CA LYS A 90 -17.05 -5.36 -4.21
C LYS A 90 -18.44 -5.80 -4.65
N ASP A 91 -18.79 -5.59 -5.92
CA ASP A 91 -20.07 -5.99 -6.52
C ASP A 91 -19.97 -7.40 -7.14
N ASN A 92 -18.87 -8.12 -6.86
CA ASN A 92 -18.56 -9.46 -7.39
C ASN A 92 -18.49 -9.49 -8.93
N LYS A 93 -18.10 -8.37 -9.56
CA LYS A 93 -17.84 -8.29 -10.98
C LYS A 93 -16.35 -8.45 -11.26
N PRO A 94 -15.95 -9.19 -12.32
CA PRO A 94 -14.55 -9.30 -12.69
C PRO A 94 -13.95 -7.92 -13.00
N ILE A 95 -12.83 -7.62 -12.39
CA ILE A 95 -12.01 -6.44 -12.72
C ILE A 95 -11.36 -6.70 -14.08
N SER A 96 -11.42 -5.74 -14.97
CA SER A 96 -10.84 -5.86 -16.31
C SER A 96 -9.39 -6.28 -16.27
N SER A 97 -9.02 -7.36 -16.98
CA SER A 97 -7.63 -7.82 -17.12
C SER A 97 -6.70 -6.75 -17.69
N LYS A 98 -7.21 -5.78 -18.46
CA LYS A 98 -6.43 -4.63 -18.92
C LYS A 98 -6.00 -3.74 -17.76
N ILE A 99 -6.90 -3.46 -16.83
CA ILE A 99 -6.61 -2.70 -15.60
C ILE A 99 -5.65 -3.48 -14.71
N VAL A 100 -5.90 -4.80 -14.54
CA VAL A 100 -5.00 -5.69 -13.77
C VAL A 100 -3.58 -5.65 -14.36
N SER A 101 -3.43 -5.74 -15.69
CA SER A 101 -2.13 -5.67 -16.36
C SER A 101 -1.41 -4.34 -16.12
N CYS A 102 -2.11 -3.20 -16.22
CA CYS A 102 -1.57 -1.88 -15.94
C CYS A 102 -1.03 -1.78 -14.50
N LYS A 103 -1.86 -2.16 -13.53
CA LYS A 103 -1.49 -2.07 -12.11
C LYS A 103 -0.39 -3.08 -11.74
N ALA A 104 -0.40 -4.29 -12.31
CA ALA A 104 0.67 -5.26 -12.13
C ALA A 104 2.02 -4.75 -12.68
N GLN A 105 2.00 -4.03 -13.79
CA GLN A 105 3.20 -3.39 -14.33
C GLN A 105 3.74 -2.31 -13.39
N ASP A 106 2.87 -1.47 -12.82
CA ASP A 106 3.26 -0.45 -11.83
C ASP A 106 3.92 -1.07 -10.59
N LEU A 107 3.46 -2.25 -10.18
CA LEU A 107 4.04 -3.02 -9.08
C LEU A 107 5.29 -3.83 -9.47
N GLY A 108 5.73 -3.78 -10.73
CA GLY A 108 6.96 -4.42 -11.19
C GLY A 108 6.86 -5.95 -11.27
N PHE A 109 5.72 -6.52 -11.66
CA PHE A 109 5.68 -7.91 -12.12
C PHE A 109 6.57 -8.08 -13.36
N GLY A 110 7.37 -9.14 -13.38
CA GLY A 110 8.31 -9.39 -14.49
C GLY A 110 7.63 -9.98 -15.72
N GLY A 111 6.60 -10.80 -15.55
CA GLY A 111 5.80 -11.33 -16.64
C GLY A 111 4.33 -10.98 -16.46
N ILE A 112 3.71 -10.46 -17.51
CA ILE A 112 2.29 -10.10 -17.53
C ILE A 112 1.73 -10.49 -18.89
N ALA A 113 0.66 -11.28 -18.91
CA ALA A 113 -0.07 -11.57 -20.13
C ALA A 113 -1.59 -11.56 -19.88
N ASN A 114 -2.31 -10.89 -20.77
CA ASN A 114 -3.76 -10.90 -20.74
C ASN A 114 -4.25 -12.19 -21.42
N ILE A 115 -4.74 -13.16 -20.63
CA ILE A 115 -5.02 -14.51 -21.12
C ILE A 115 -6.48 -14.65 -21.47
N ASN A 116 -7.15 -14.05 -21.97
CA ASN A 116 -8.48 -14.31 -22.48
C ASN A 116 -9.49 -13.20 -22.29
N THR A 117 -10.13 -13.02 -23.36
CA THR A 117 -11.16 -12.05 -23.54
C THR A 117 -12.50 -12.45 -22.91
N THR A 118 -12.74 -13.72 -22.65
CA THR A 118 -14.04 -14.20 -22.15
C THR A 118 -14.10 -14.24 -20.63
N TYR A 119 -12.99 -14.60 -19.94
CA TYR A 119 -12.97 -14.79 -18.49
C TYR A 119 -12.05 -13.85 -17.75
N THR A 120 -11.45 -12.89 -18.44
CA THR A 120 -10.69 -11.78 -17.86
C THR A 120 -9.54 -12.13 -16.91
N TYR A 121 -8.92 -13.32 -17.02
CA TYR A 121 -7.75 -13.59 -16.19
C TYR A 121 -6.46 -13.07 -16.82
N THR A 122 -5.54 -12.77 -15.90
CA THR A 122 -4.23 -12.26 -16.23
C THR A 122 -3.19 -13.25 -15.72
N HIS A 123 -2.25 -13.62 -16.60
CA HIS A 123 -1.02 -14.28 -16.18
C HIS A 123 -0.10 -13.27 -15.53
N LEU A 124 0.38 -13.59 -14.34
CA LEU A 124 1.31 -12.78 -13.58
C LEU A 124 2.47 -13.64 -13.10
N ASP A 125 3.71 -13.14 -13.30
CA ASP A 125 4.88 -13.83 -12.77
C ASP A 125 5.97 -12.86 -12.27
N VAL A 126 6.86 -13.38 -11.43
CA VAL A 126 7.95 -12.64 -10.77
C VAL A 126 9.31 -12.96 -11.38
N ARG A 127 9.38 -13.22 -12.70
CA ARG A 127 10.66 -13.41 -13.39
C ARG A 127 11.54 -12.18 -13.32
N THR A 128 12.84 -12.36 -13.47
CA THR A 128 13.77 -11.25 -13.70
C THR A 128 13.59 -10.70 -15.12
N GLY A 129 13.56 -9.38 -15.26
CA GLY A 129 13.30 -8.68 -16.52
C GLY A 129 11.81 -8.59 -16.83
N SER A 130 11.47 -8.06 -18.00
CA SER A 130 10.09 -7.78 -18.41
C SER A 130 9.68 -8.56 -19.64
N LYS A 131 8.53 -9.25 -19.56
CA LYS A 131 7.86 -9.90 -20.71
C LYS A 131 6.37 -9.64 -20.62
N TYR A 132 5.88 -8.77 -21.50
CA TYR A 132 4.51 -8.27 -21.48
C TYR A 132 3.78 -8.60 -22.78
N TYR A 133 2.57 -9.13 -22.67
CA TYR A 133 1.72 -9.50 -23.79
C TYR A 133 0.30 -8.95 -23.60
N GLY A 134 -0.17 -8.25 -24.61
CA GLY A 134 -1.47 -7.57 -24.56
C GLY A 134 -2.68 -8.46 -24.82
N ASN A 135 -2.44 -9.70 -25.23
CA ASN A 135 -3.50 -10.72 -25.44
C ASN A 135 -2.96 -12.14 -25.22
N GLU A 136 -3.81 -13.14 -25.48
CA GLU A 136 -3.57 -14.55 -25.21
C GLU A 136 -2.43 -15.20 -25.99
N ILE A 137 -1.98 -14.60 -27.09
CA ILE A 137 -1.03 -15.25 -27.98
C ILE A 137 0.38 -14.81 -27.63
N TYR A 138 1.05 -15.58 -26.80
CA TYR A 138 2.46 -15.37 -26.47
C TYR A 138 3.32 -15.24 -27.72
N GLY A 139 4.09 -14.16 -27.80
CA GLY A 139 5.02 -13.88 -28.89
C GLY A 139 4.46 -13.07 -30.04
N THR A 140 3.14 -12.89 -30.16
CA THR A 140 2.54 -12.13 -31.27
C THR A 140 2.06 -10.73 -30.90
N ASN A 141 1.66 -10.51 -29.65
CA ASN A 141 1.14 -9.21 -29.18
C ASN A 141 1.97 -8.70 -28.00
N SER A 142 3.28 -8.58 -28.23
CA SER A 142 4.21 -8.03 -27.27
C SER A 142 3.91 -6.55 -26.97
N VAL A 143 3.87 -6.20 -25.70
CA VAL A 143 3.76 -4.82 -25.24
C VAL A 143 5.18 -4.31 -25.00
N THR A 144 5.65 -3.42 -25.88
CA THR A 144 7.02 -2.92 -25.85
C THR A 144 7.24 -1.72 -24.95
N ASN A 145 6.18 -0.91 -24.72
CA ASN A 145 6.25 0.28 -23.88
C ASN A 145 5.62 -0.01 -22.51
N ASP A 146 4.35 0.34 -22.38
CA ASP A 146 3.56 0.09 -21.20
C ASP A 146 2.12 -0.29 -21.55
N PHE A 147 1.42 -0.93 -20.61
CA PHE A 147 0.05 -1.36 -20.83
C PHE A 147 -0.93 -0.21 -20.91
N TYR A 148 -0.65 0.92 -20.27
CA TYR A 148 -1.51 2.11 -20.33
C TYR A 148 -1.58 2.63 -21.77
N THR A 149 -0.43 2.84 -22.38
CA THR A 149 -0.34 3.23 -23.80
C THR A 149 -0.94 2.17 -24.72
N TYR A 150 -0.62 0.89 -24.48
CA TYR A 150 -1.10 -0.22 -25.31
C TYR A 150 -2.63 -0.35 -25.34
N TYR A 151 -3.28 -0.15 -24.23
CA TYR A 151 -4.74 -0.22 -24.12
C TYR A 151 -5.46 1.11 -24.29
N GLY A 152 -4.75 2.22 -24.47
CA GLY A 152 -5.32 3.57 -24.48
C GLY A 152 -5.97 3.96 -23.15
N ILE A 153 -5.47 3.41 -22.06
CA ILE A 153 -5.93 3.72 -20.72
C ILE A 153 -5.11 4.91 -20.21
N THR A 154 -5.78 5.94 -19.74
CA THR A 154 -5.07 7.03 -19.06
C THR A 154 -4.43 6.45 -17.81
N LYS A 155 -3.10 6.56 -17.72
CA LYS A 155 -2.42 6.27 -16.48
C LYS A 155 -2.90 7.31 -15.47
N ASP A 156 -3.75 6.88 -14.54
CA ASP A 156 -3.97 7.68 -13.36
C ASP A 156 -2.58 7.80 -12.70
N ASN A 157 -1.93 8.93 -12.94
CA ASN A 157 -0.71 9.31 -12.20
C ASN A 157 -1.03 9.61 -10.72
N THR A 158 -2.25 9.37 -10.34
CA THR A 158 -2.68 9.19 -8.99
C THR A 158 -2.42 7.73 -8.61
N SER A 159 -1.28 7.41 -8.02
CA SER A 159 -1.40 6.48 -6.91
C SER A 159 -2.60 7.03 -6.12
N ASP A 160 -3.63 6.23 -5.90
CA ASP A 160 -4.78 6.61 -5.03
C ASP A 160 -4.31 6.99 -3.61
N LYS A 161 -3.01 6.92 -3.38
CA LYS A 161 -2.35 7.26 -2.15
C LYS A 161 -1.75 8.66 -2.27
N ILE A 162 -2.12 9.50 -1.36
CA ILE A 162 -1.51 10.81 -1.16
C ILE A 162 -0.52 10.64 -0.02
N ASP A 163 0.74 10.87 -0.30
CA ASP A 163 1.77 10.76 0.72
C ASP A 163 1.79 12.00 1.61
N VAL A 164 1.76 11.77 2.92
CA VAL A 164 1.96 12.79 3.93
C VAL A 164 3.28 12.56 4.64
N SER A 165 4.16 13.57 4.59
CA SER A 165 5.43 13.55 5.31
C SER A 165 5.37 14.49 6.50
N TYR A 166 5.84 14.03 7.66
CA TYR A 166 5.78 14.84 8.88
C TYR A 166 6.94 14.58 9.83
N ARG A 167 7.26 15.59 10.61
CA ARG A 167 8.29 15.56 11.63
C ARG A 167 7.81 16.27 12.88
N VAL A 168 8.36 15.86 14.02
CA VAL A 168 8.16 16.57 15.29
C VAL A 168 9.48 17.02 15.89
N TYR A 169 9.43 18.15 16.58
CA TYR A 169 10.53 18.62 17.43
C TYR A 169 10.31 18.13 18.86
N SER A 170 11.21 17.30 19.34
CA SER A 170 11.12 16.64 20.63
C SER A 170 12.51 16.35 21.18
N GLY A 171 12.72 16.48 22.51
CA GLY A 171 14.03 16.29 23.12
C GLY A 171 15.13 17.22 22.59
N GLY A 172 14.77 18.46 22.25
CA GLY A 172 15.70 19.49 21.79
C GLY A 172 16.14 19.37 20.33
N LYS A 173 15.56 18.48 19.52
CA LYS A 173 15.92 18.27 18.11
C LYS A 173 14.74 17.83 17.26
N TRP A 174 14.86 18.02 15.94
CA TRP A 174 13.96 17.41 14.97
C TRP A 174 14.18 15.89 14.91
N ARG A 175 13.09 15.14 14.95
CA ARG A 175 13.11 13.69 14.73
C ARG A 175 13.13 13.37 13.24
N ASN A 176 13.33 12.10 12.88
CA ASN A 176 13.30 11.64 11.50
C ASN A 176 11.97 11.96 10.84
N GLU A 177 12.02 12.19 9.53
CA GLU A 177 10.80 12.34 8.72
C GLU A 177 10.08 10.99 8.63
N ILE A 178 8.79 11.00 8.86
CA ILE A 178 7.90 9.87 8.68
C ILE A 178 7.07 10.14 7.42
N VAL A 179 6.99 9.17 6.53
CA VAL A 179 6.12 9.21 5.36
C VAL A 179 5.00 8.20 5.58
N ASN A 180 3.78 8.70 5.71
CA ASN A 180 2.63 7.94 6.15
C ASN A 180 2.87 7.24 7.51
N TYR A 181 1.86 6.63 8.09
CA TYR A 181 2.10 5.84 9.28
C TYR A 181 2.13 4.34 8.95
N ASN A 182 2.80 3.55 9.80
CA ASN A 182 2.57 2.12 9.89
C ASN A 182 2.54 1.70 11.37
N ASN A 183 1.99 0.54 11.64
CA ASN A 183 1.89 0.02 13.00
C ASN A 183 3.03 -0.95 13.36
N ASP A 184 3.90 -1.27 12.41
CA ASP A 184 4.79 -2.42 12.51
C ASP A 184 6.16 -2.10 13.12
N ASN A 185 6.51 -0.81 13.21
CA ASN A 185 7.80 -0.41 13.74
C ASN A 185 7.87 1.07 14.18
N SER A 186 9.00 1.45 14.77
CA SER A 186 9.29 2.82 15.23
C SER A 186 9.37 3.87 14.12
N MET A 187 9.38 3.47 12.84
CA MET A 187 9.31 4.37 11.69
C MET A 187 7.87 4.74 11.29
N GLY A 188 6.88 4.17 11.93
CA GLY A 188 5.46 4.41 11.66
C GLY A 188 4.82 5.55 12.44
N TYR A 189 5.61 6.31 13.22
CA TYR A 189 5.14 7.48 13.96
C TYR A 189 6.25 8.51 14.15
N ALA A 190 5.86 9.79 14.27
CA ALA A 190 6.78 10.84 14.65
C ALA A 190 6.75 11.07 16.16
N GLY A 191 7.91 11.10 16.78
CA GLY A 191 8.04 11.31 18.22
C GLY A 191 8.95 10.30 18.89
N VAL A 192 9.02 10.35 20.19
CA VAL A 192 9.72 9.40 21.06
C VAL A 192 8.90 9.25 22.32
N GLU A 193 8.65 8.02 22.69
CA GLU A 193 7.90 7.68 23.89
C GLU A 193 8.42 8.45 25.11
N ASN A 194 7.48 9.02 25.86
CA ASN A 194 7.74 9.83 27.03
C ASN A 194 8.60 11.09 26.80
N GLN A 195 8.69 11.59 25.55
CA GLN A 195 9.37 12.86 25.23
C GLN A 195 8.40 13.88 24.64
N PHE A 196 8.28 15.02 25.28
CA PHE A 196 7.40 16.13 24.90
C PHE A 196 7.58 16.58 23.47
N ILE A 197 6.50 16.63 22.69
CA ILE A 197 6.46 17.31 21.41
C ILE A 197 6.28 18.81 21.66
N ARG A 198 7.07 19.62 20.95
CA ARG A 198 7.09 21.08 21.02
C ARG A 198 6.78 21.75 19.69
N GLY A 199 6.93 21.01 18.60
CA GLY A 199 6.66 21.50 17.24
C GLY A 199 6.31 20.37 16.30
N LEU A 200 5.48 20.68 15.31
CA LEU A 200 5.01 19.80 14.25
C LEU A 200 5.22 20.48 12.90
N ALA A 201 5.74 19.76 11.92
CA ALA A 201 5.83 20.18 10.53
C ALA A 201 5.27 19.07 9.63
N VAL A 202 4.37 19.43 8.71
CA VAL A 202 3.65 18.48 7.83
C VAL A 202 3.64 19.00 6.41
N LYS A 203 3.82 18.11 5.44
CA LYS A 203 3.64 18.36 3.99
C LYS A 203 2.95 17.18 3.32
N VAL A 204 2.37 17.41 2.16
CA VAL A 204 1.77 16.40 1.29
C VAL A 204 2.37 16.51 -0.10
N ASP A 205 2.35 15.42 -0.86
CA ASP A 205 2.79 15.42 -2.27
C ASP A 205 1.72 15.94 -3.23
N LYS A 206 0.43 15.86 -2.82
CA LYS A 206 -0.72 16.36 -3.59
C LYS A 206 -1.72 17.05 -2.68
N GLY A 207 -2.37 18.10 -3.20
CA GLY A 207 -3.30 18.90 -2.42
C GLY A 207 -2.62 19.91 -1.49
N THR A 208 -3.35 20.33 -0.47
CA THR A 208 -2.88 21.29 0.53
C THR A 208 -3.20 20.80 1.92
N ILE A 209 -2.23 20.87 2.81
CA ILE A 209 -2.39 20.57 4.23
C ILE A 209 -2.19 21.83 5.06
N LYS A 210 -3.06 22.08 6.03
CA LYS A 210 -2.82 23.05 7.09
C LYS A 210 -2.92 22.38 8.43
N TYR A 211 -2.13 22.85 9.38
CA TYR A 211 -2.00 22.22 10.69
C TYR A 211 -1.71 23.26 11.76
N ARG A 212 -2.14 22.97 12.96
CA ARG A 212 -1.86 23.77 14.15
C ARG A 212 -1.72 22.91 15.39
N VAL A 213 -1.17 23.50 16.45
CA VAL A 213 -1.04 22.85 17.75
C VAL A 213 -1.69 23.68 18.84
N HIS A 214 -2.17 23.01 19.89
CA HIS A 214 -2.61 23.61 21.13
C HIS A 214 -1.45 23.61 22.14
N LYS A 215 -1.20 24.77 22.73
CA LYS A 215 -0.20 24.94 23.79
C LYS A 215 -0.81 24.48 25.11
N LYS A 216 -0.16 23.56 25.81
CA LYS A 216 -0.58 23.15 27.17
C LYS A 216 -0.75 24.34 28.09
N GLY A 217 -1.91 24.41 28.71
CA GLY A 217 -2.27 25.53 29.60
C GLY A 217 -2.45 26.87 28.90
N GLY A 218 -2.64 26.88 27.58
CA GLY A 218 -2.80 28.09 26.77
C GLY A 218 -3.91 27.95 25.72
N ASN A 219 -3.67 28.47 24.53
CA ASN A 219 -4.60 28.49 23.41
C ASN A 219 -4.04 27.75 22.19
N TRP A 220 -4.90 27.52 21.17
CA TRP A 220 -4.48 27.13 19.83
C TRP A 220 -3.56 28.19 19.23
N LEU A 221 -2.46 27.75 18.64
CA LEU A 221 -1.61 28.59 17.82
C LEU A 221 -2.21 28.75 16.41
N GLY A 222 -1.68 29.70 15.64
CA GLY A 222 -2.10 29.95 14.27
C GLY A 222 -1.93 28.72 13.35
N TRP A 223 -2.73 28.65 12.30
CA TRP A 223 -2.61 27.66 11.26
C TRP A 223 -1.32 27.87 10.45
N ILE A 224 -0.60 26.78 10.19
CA ILE A 224 0.58 26.71 9.32
C ILE A 224 0.19 25.97 8.04
N THR A 225 0.63 26.47 6.91
CA THR A 225 0.41 25.86 5.57
C THR A 225 1.70 25.52 4.84
N ALA A 226 2.84 26.02 5.32
CA ALA A 226 4.16 25.72 4.73
C ALA A 226 4.91 24.67 5.56
N TYR A 227 5.82 23.97 4.92
CA TYR A 227 6.75 23.04 5.56
C TYR A 227 8.16 23.61 5.50
N ASN A 228 8.64 24.12 6.61
CA ASN A 228 10.04 24.54 6.76
C ASN A 228 10.48 24.41 8.22
N ILE A 229 11.24 23.36 8.52
CA ILE A 229 11.70 23.05 9.88
C ILE A 229 12.64 24.10 10.48
N ASN A 230 13.14 25.03 9.68
CA ASN A 230 14.00 26.14 10.14
C ASN A 230 13.20 27.42 10.38
N ASP A 231 11.95 27.50 9.91
CA ASP A 231 11.09 28.66 10.10
C ASP A 231 9.99 28.37 11.14
N TRP A 232 10.26 28.78 12.37
CA TRP A 232 9.33 28.61 13.49
C TRP A 232 8.13 29.56 13.46
N THR A 233 8.08 30.48 12.52
CA THR A 233 6.96 31.42 12.37
C THR A 233 5.92 30.93 11.37
N ASN A 234 6.37 30.44 10.21
CA ASN A 234 5.47 30.09 9.10
C ASN A 234 5.57 28.62 8.66
N GLY A 235 6.62 27.91 9.04
CA GLY A 235 6.89 26.54 8.58
C GLY A 235 6.72 25.46 9.64
N VAL A 236 6.48 25.85 10.89
CA VAL A 236 6.33 24.92 12.03
C VAL A 236 5.16 25.36 12.90
N ALA A 237 4.24 24.45 13.20
CA ALA A 237 3.27 24.68 14.26
C ALA A 237 3.89 24.35 15.61
N GLY A 238 4.08 25.36 16.44
CA GLY A 238 4.71 25.18 17.76
C GLY A 238 5.81 26.18 18.06
N SER A 239 6.59 25.89 19.08
CA SER A 239 7.76 26.68 19.51
C SER A 239 8.66 25.82 20.39
N LYS A 240 9.97 26.12 20.40
CA LYS A 240 10.94 25.39 21.23
C LYS A 240 10.63 25.41 22.73
N ASN A 241 9.83 26.36 23.20
CA ASN A 241 9.57 26.64 24.61
C ASN A 241 8.15 26.29 25.09
N ILE A 242 7.36 25.56 24.27
CA ILE A 242 6.01 25.12 24.66
C ILE A 242 5.94 23.60 24.76
N GLU A 243 4.91 23.13 25.43
CA GLU A 243 4.47 21.75 25.40
C GLU A 243 3.16 21.68 24.62
N VAL A 244 3.00 20.67 23.76
CA VAL A 244 1.84 20.47 22.90
C VAL A 244 0.95 19.41 23.53
N ASP A 245 -0.33 19.72 23.72
CA ASP A 245 -1.34 18.80 24.25
C ASP A 245 -2.54 18.58 23.32
N GLY A 246 -2.50 19.19 22.12
CA GLY A 246 -3.48 18.99 21.06
C GLY A 246 -2.92 19.34 19.68
N ILE A 247 -3.35 18.60 18.66
CA ILE A 247 -3.08 18.92 17.25
C ILE A 247 -4.39 18.94 16.47
N GLN A 248 -4.43 19.75 15.43
CA GLN A 248 -5.54 19.78 14.48
C GLN A 248 -4.98 19.96 13.06
N LEU A 249 -5.48 19.15 12.13
CA LEU A 249 -5.08 19.15 10.74
C LEU A 249 -6.31 19.28 9.82
N ASP A 250 -6.11 19.89 8.66
CA ASP A 250 -7.10 19.96 7.60
C ASP A 250 -6.43 19.73 6.24
N PHE A 251 -7.09 19.00 5.36
CA PHE A 251 -6.60 18.66 4.03
C PHE A 251 -7.63 19.05 2.97
N SER A 252 -7.16 19.63 1.88
CA SER A 252 -7.98 20.08 0.75
C SER A 252 -7.24 19.96 -0.58
N GLY A 253 -7.96 20.21 -1.68
CA GLY A 253 -7.38 20.24 -3.03
C GLY A 253 -7.35 18.89 -3.75
N VAL A 254 -7.85 17.79 -3.11
CA VAL A 254 -8.11 16.52 -3.78
C VAL A 254 -9.46 15.98 -3.28
N ASP A 255 -10.41 15.86 -4.20
CA ASP A 255 -11.76 15.41 -3.89
C ASP A 255 -11.78 13.95 -3.40
N GLY A 256 -12.68 13.65 -2.48
CA GLY A 256 -12.83 12.32 -1.91
C GLY A 256 -11.78 11.94 -0.86
N TYR A 257 -10.86 12.85 -0.49
CA TYR A 257 -9.83 12.60 0.51
C TYR A 257 -9.95 13.51 1.74
N THR A 258 -9.42 13.03 2.85
CA THR A 258 -9.31 13.77 4.11
C THR A 258 -8.02 13.39 4.84
N VAL A 259 -7.54 14.24 5.72
CA VAL A 259 -6.47 13.87 6.65
C VAL A 259 -7.06 13.12 7.85
N LYS A 260 -6.39 12.04 8.25
CA LYS A 260 -6.69 11.22 9.41
C LYS A 260 -5.46 11.19 10.31
N TYR A 261 -5.64 11.51 11.58
CA TYR A 261 -4.51 11.63 12.50
C TYR A 261 -4.89 11.25 13.93
N ARG A 262 -3.89 10.83 14.69
CA ARG A 262 -4.03 10.53 16.11
C ARG A 262 -2.71 10.76 16.85
N VAL A 263 -2.79 10.81 18.16
CA VAL A 263 -1.66 11.02 19.06
C VAL A 263 -1.65 10.04 20.21
N SER A 264 -0.49 9.84 20.79
CA SER A 264 -0.30 9.28 22.12
C SER A 264 0.10 10.42 23.08
N THR A 265 -0.21 10.27 24.34
CA THR A 265 0.21 11.20 25.40
C THR A 265 1.27 10.55 26.27
N ILE A 266 2.09 11.36 26.93
CA ILE A 266 3.08 10.89 27.91
C ILE A 266 2.38 9.96 28.93
N GLU A 267 3.09 8.91 29.32
CA GLU A 267 2.59 7.90 30.26
C GLU A 267 1.41 7.05 29.72
N SER A 268 1.23 7.03 28.38
CA SER A 268 0.23 6.19 27.74
C SER A 268 0.87 5.30 26.70
N ASP A 269 0.66 4.00 26.82
CA ASP A 269 1.13 3.00 25.83
C ASP A 269 0.21 2.92 24.61
N THR A 270 -0.92 3.63 24.61
CA THR A 270 -1.93 3.55 23.55
C THR A 270 -2.17 4.89 22.88
N TYR A 271 -2.50 4.83 21.59
CA TYR A 271 -2.97 6.00 20.85
C TYR A 271 -4.41 6.32 21.21
N LEU A 272 -4.73 7.61 21.21
CA LEU A 272 -6.10 8.11 21.23
C LEU A 272 -6.82 7.72 19.91
N PRO A 273 -8.16 7.78 19.88
CA PRO A 273 -8.93 7.54 18.66
C PRO A 273 -8.49 8.41 17.50
N TRP A 274 -8.71 7.92 16.29
CA TRP A 274 -8.45 8.67 15.06
C TRP A 274 -9.41 9.85 14.92
N VAL A 275 -8.87 10.99 14.50
CA VAL A 275 -9.60 12.21 14.13
C VAL A 275 -9.54 12.40 12.61
N LEU A 276 -10.65 12.82 12.00
CA LEU A 276 -10.78 13.09 10.58
C LEU A 276 -10.90 14.61 10.33
N GLY A 277 -9.96 15.19 9.60
CA GLY A 277 -9.95 16.62 9.28
C GLY A 277 -10.14 17.49 10.52
N THR A 278 -11.01 18.46 10.43
CA THR A 278 -11.33 19.40 11.52
C THR A 278 -12.56 19.02 12.32
N SER A 279 -13.05 17.77 12.18
CA SER A 279 -14.23 17.32 12.96
C SER A 279 -14.01 17.39 14.47
N ASP A 280 -12.74 17.24 14.90
CA ASP A 280 -12.28 17.35 16.27
C ASP A 280 -10.78 17.68 16.27
N TYR A 281 -10.11 17.49 17.41
CA TYR A 281 -8.66 17.55 17.55
C TYR A 281 -8.14 16.26 18.20
N ALA A 282 -6.90 15.90 17.90
CA ALA A 282 -6.23 14.79 18.57
C ALA A 282 -5.41 15.32 19.76
N GLY A 283 -5.70 14.82 20.94
CA GLY A 283 -5.05 15.19 22.20
C GLY A 283 -6.01 15.20 23.38
N ILE A 284 -5.50 15.54 24.52
CA ILE A 284 -6.26 15.79 25.76
C ILE A 284 -5.63 17.01 26.41
N PHE A 285 -6.37 18.11 26.54
CA PHE A 285 -5.84 19.32 27.16
C PHE A 285 -5.30 19.06 28.55
N GLY A 286 -4.09 19.52 28.79
CA GLY A 286 -3.32 19.26 29.98
C GLY A 286 -2.39 18.04 29.91
N LYS A 287 -2.58 17.10 28.96
CA LYS A 287 -1.73 15.93 28.76
C LYS A 287 -0.84 16.12 27.53
N VAL A 288 0.44 16.17 27.74
CA VAL A 288 1.42 16.41 26.66
C VAL A 288 1.50 15.23 25.70
N ILE A 289 1.58 15.52 24.42
CA ILE A 289 1.73 14.54 23.34
C ILE A 289 3.20 14.10 23.21
N ASP A 290 3.43 12.83 22.95
CA ASP A 290 4.75 12.24 22.71
C ASP A 290 4.90 11.56 21.33
N LYS A 291 3.81 11.07 20.74
CA LYS A 291 3.83 10.40 19.42
C LYS A 291 2.65 10.87 18.56
N VAL A 292 2.89 10.98 17.25
CA VAL A 292 1.90 11.40 16.24
C VAL A 292 1.91 10.42 15.08
N GLN A 293 0.73 10.05 14.61
CA GLN A 293 0.51 9.33 13.35
C GLN A 293 -0.45 10.12 12.46
N ILE A 294 -0.11 10.23 11.17
CA ILE A 294 -0.89 10.97 10.17
C ILE A 294 -0.95 10.15 8.89
N GLU A 295 -2.11 10.12 8.25
CA GLU A 295 -2.30 9.62 6.89
C GLU A 295 -3.33 10.46 6.14
N ILE A 296 -3.28 10.45 4.81
CA ILE A 296 -4.37 10.93 3.96
C ILE A 296 -5.21 9.73 3.55
N ALA A 297 -6.48 9.75 3.89
CA ALA A 297 -7.42 8.65 3.69
C ALA A 297 -8.57 9.05 2.76
N LYS A 298 -9.18 8.08 2.08
CA LYS A 298 -10.46 8.30 1.38
C LYS A 298 -11.56 8.57 2.41
N LYS A 299 -12.49 9.48 2.05
CA LYS A 299 -13.67 9.80 2.87
C LYS A 299 -14.67 8.66 2.88
#